data_5f4ab8c032fc052667d125963ecafa88
#
_entry.id   5f4ab8c032fc052667d125963ecafa88
#
_cell.length_a   1.000
_cell.length_b   1.000
_cell.length_c   1.000
_cell.angle_alpha   90.00
_cell.angle_beta   90.00
_cell.angle_gamma   90.00
#
_symmetry.space_group_name_H-M   'P 1'
#
loop_
_entity.id
_entity.type
_entity.pdbx_description
1 polymer ?
#
loop_
_entity_poly.entity_id
_entity_poly.type
_entity_poly.pdbx_seq_one_letter_code
_entity_poly.pdbx_strand_id
1 'polypeptide(L)'
;MKEPTQQYSDTIKLLQARIQALEDENRLLRERLDEAGVSYSDIVSGDAERVVELYDPDQGARIKKFDVTDKIASDFFMMFCRGRKDVYDLRYTNPKTGKNGYYTQCFNRWDRGCHIQKKDGVRCKDCELRAYKPVTLPLIKAHMNGTDPNGNDVVAIYPMLENNLCQLLVFDFDNHAKGAEQEDYANIDDRWKEEINALRRICKNLDVDAVVERSRSGRGAHLWIFFKEMIPARLARKFGFALLEKGAESVNLKSFKYYDRMIPTQDALPEGGLGNVIALPLQGMALKSGNSAFVDENWNAYEDQLKVLAVTRRLTRQEIEDYLSLWYSTGFTSEDNGTDAPWDKNSEFEAGSVKGVVRIVLADRIYIDSTGMSNKAKRQLRRMATFSNKQYFQNQAMDMPNYDES
;
A
#
# COMPACT_ATOMS: atom_id res chain seq x y z
N MET A 1 -36.33 20.19 21.55
CA MET A 1 -35.36 19.65 20.57
C MET A 1 -34.60 18.54 21.28
N LYS A 2 -34.60 17.32 20.76
CA LYS A 2 -33.78 16.24 21.35
C LYS A 2 -32.30 16.60 21.10
N GLU A 3 -31.44 16.34 22.06
CA GLU A 3 -30.00 16.58 21.89
C GLU A 3 -29.44 15.75 20.74
N PRO A 4 -28.46 16.23 19.98
CA PRO A 4 -27.89 15.53 18.83
C PRO A 4 -27.42 14.10 19.16
N THR A 5 -26.85 13.87 20.33
CA THR A 5 -26.45 12.56 20.84
C THR A 5 -27.59 11.55 20.93
N GLN A 6 -28.79 11.98 21.31
CA GLN A 6 -29.96 11.10 21.41
C GLN A 6 -30.47 10.71 20.01
N GLN A 7 -30.41 11.63 19.05
CA GLN A 7 -30.83 11.37 17.67
C GLN A 7 -29.91 10.36 16.98
N TYR A 8 -28.58 10.44 17.20
CA TYR A 8 -27.64 9.44 16.71
C TYR A 8 -27.84 8.06 17.34
N SER A 9 -28.07 8.00 18.65
CA SER A 9 -28.38 6.76 19.35
C SER A 9 -29.64 6.08 18.80
N ASP A 10 -30.70 6.86 18.56
CA ASP A 10 -31.95 6.34 18.01
C ASP A 10 -31.76 5.85 16.56
N THR A 11 -30.93 6.52 15.76
CA THR A 11 -30.58 6.10 14.38
C THR A 11 -29.78 4.80 14.39
N ILE A 12 -28.79 4.66 15.27
CA ILE A 12 -27.99 3.43 15.40
C ILE A 12 -28.88 2.25 15.78
N LYS A 13 -29.79 2.42 16.74
CA LYS A 13 -30.75 1.38 17.11
C LYS A 13 -31.65 0.95 15.96
N LEU A 14 -32.13 1.93 15.17
CA LEU A 14 -32.95 1.65 13.99
C LEU A 14 -32.16 0.86 12.93
N LEU A 15 -30.91 1.24 12.67
CA LEU A 15 -30.04 0.52 11.74
C LEU A 15 -29.72 -0.88 12.21
N GLN A 16 -29.43 -1.06 13.49
CA GLN A 16 -29.20 -2.39 14.07
C GLN A 16 -30.43 -3.28 13.95
N ALA A 17 -31.63 -2.75 14.23
CA ALA A 17 -32.87 -3.49 14.05
C ALA A 17 -33.11 -3.86 12.56
N ARG A 18 -32.73 -2.97 11.61
CA ARG A 18 -32.86 -3.26 10.19
C ARG A 18 -31.86 -4.32 9.74
N ILE A 19 -30.63 -4.29 10.24
CA ILE A 19 -29.61 -5.32 9.99
C ILE A 19 -30.13 -6.67 10.46
N GLN A 20 -30.59 -6.76 11.70
CA GLN A 20 -31.13 -8.00 12.26
C GLN A 20 -32.30 -8.55 11.43
N ALA A 21 -33.22 -7.68 11.01
CA ALA A 21 -34.34 -8.09 10.16
C ALA A 21 -33.90 -8.64 8.80
N LEU A 22 -32.85 -8.06 8.18
CA LEU A 22 -32.29 -8.54 6.92
C LEU A 22 -31.53 -9.86 7.10
N GLU A 23 -30.84 -10.07 8.21
CA GLU A 23 -30.17 -11.32 8.54
C GLU A 23 -31.19 -12.47 8.72
N ASP A 24 -32.29 -12.19 9.42
CA ASP A 24 -33.37 -13.15 9.61
C ASP A 24 -34.08 -13.48 8.28
N GLU A 25 -34.30 -12.50 7.42
CA GLU A 25 -34.84 -12.69 6.09
C GLU A 25 -33.90 -13.53 5.21
N ASN A 26 -32.60 -13.24 5.23
CA ASN A 26 -31.60 -14.02 4.50
C ASN A 26 -31.54 -15.48 4.99
N ARG A 27 -31.61 -15.70 6.31
CA ARG A 27 -31.66 -17.05 6.88
C ARG A 27 -32.88 -17.82 6.36
N LEU A 28 -34.05 -17.21 6.42
CA LEU A 28 -35.30 -17.83 5.94
C LEU A 28 -35.25 -18.12 4.44
N LEU A 29 -34.66 -17.23 3.63
CA LEU A 29 -34.49 -17.45 2.20
C LEU A 29 -33.56 -18.63 1.92
N ARG A 30 -32.45 -18.77 2.67
CA ARG A 30 -31.54 -19.92 2.55
C ARG A 30 -32.22 -21.22 2.90
N GLU A 31 -32.97 -21.28 4.02
CA GLU A 31 -33.74 -22.44 4.41
C GLU A 31 -34.72 -22.90 3.30
N ARG A 32 -35.40 -21.94 2.67
CA ARG A 32 -36.30 -22.21 1.55
C ARG A 32 -35.59 -22.66 0.28
N LEU A 33 -34.41 -22.17 0.00
CA LEU A 33 -33.59 -22.61 -1.14
C LEU A 33 -33.08 -24.03 -0.91
N ASP A 34 -32.67 -24.34 0.32
CA ASP A 34 -32.25 -25.68 0.73
C ASP A 34 -33.42 -26.68 0.61
N GLU A 35 -34.62 -26.30 1.08
CA GLU A 35 -35.84 -27.12 0.92
C GLU A 35 -36.23 -27.32 -0.54
N ALA A 36 -35.97 -26.32 -1.40
CA ALA A 36 -36.22 -26.41 -2.84
C ALA A 36 -35.11 -27.13 -3.62
N GLY A 37 -34.03 -27.54 -2.96
CA GLY A 37 -32.87 -28.19 -3.59
C GLY A 37 -32.11 -27.27 -4.55
N VAL A 38 -32.25 -25.95 -4.39
CA VAL A 38 -31.57 -24.97 -5.22
C VAL A 38 -30.22 -24.61 -4.58
N SER A 39 -29.13 -24.92 -5.25
CA SER A 39 -27.78 -24.55 -4.80
C SER A 39 -27.59 -23.03 -4.91
N TYR A 40 -27.14 -22.43 -3.83
CA TYR A 40 -26.74 -21.01 -3.77
C TYR A 40 -25.27 -20.85 -3.33
N SER A 41 -24.51 -21.94 -3.33
CA SER A 41 -23.10 -21.95 -2.94
C SER A 41 -22.24 -21.02 -3.77
N ASP A 42 -22.56 -20.85 -5.05
CA ASP A 42 -21.94 -19.93 -5.98
C ASP A 42 -22.30 -18.43 -5.71
N ILE A 43 -23.43 -18.21 -4.99
CA ILE A 43 -23.84 -16.88 -4.54
C ILE A 43 -23.21 -16.55 -3.18
N VAL A 44 -23.04 -17.55 -2.32
CA VAL A 44 -22.54 -17.43 -0.93
C VAL A 44 -21.03 -17.66 -0.84
N SER A 45 -20.47 -18.51 -1.71
CA SER A 45 -19.02 -18.74 -1.82
C SER A 45 -18.24 -17.60 -2.47
N GLY A 46 -18.89 -16.46 -2.69
CA GLY A 46 -18.21 -15.21 -2.81
C GLY A 46 -17.60 -14.79 -1.48
N ASP A 47 -16.58 -15.53 -0.99
CA ASP A 47 -15.53 -15.04 -0.09
C ASP A 47 -14.69 -13.96 -0.80
N ALA A 48 -15.40 -13.07 -1.48
CA ALA A 48 -14.90 -11.77 -1.76
C ALA A 48 -15.02 -11.02 -0.43
N GLU A 49 -13.91 -10.86 0.26
CA GLU A 49 -13.78 -9.76 1.21
C GLU A 49 -14.38 -8.53 0.52
N ARG A 50 -15.66 -8.27 0.78
CA ARG A 50 -16.24 -6.98 0.42
C ARG A 50 -15.47 -6.02 1.29
N VAL A 51 -14.52 -5.33 0.70
CA VAL A 51 -13.87 -4.19 1.34
C VAL A 51 -15.01 -3.20 1.59
N VAL A 52 -15.57 -3.24 2.79
CA VAL A 52 -16.56 -2.27 3.24
C VAL A 52 -15.81 -0.96 3.37
N GLU A 53 -16.11 -0.04 2.48
CA GLU A 53 -15.54 1.30 2.54
C GLU A 53 -16.13 2.00 3.77
N LEU A 54 -15.27 2.46 4.67
CA LEU A 54 -15.69 3.22 5.83
C LEU A 54 -16.10 4.62 5.37
N TYR A 55 -17.30 5.02 5.72
CA TYR A 55 -17.84 6.33 5.41
C TYR A 55 -17.92 7.17 6.68
N ASP A 56 -17.20 8.28 6.70
CA ASP A 56 -17.23 9.27 7.77
C ASP A 56 -17.58 10.64 7.16
N PRO A 57 -18.87 11.03 7.18
CA PRO A 57 -19.31 12.28 6.59
C PRO A 57 -18.71 13.51 7.27
N ASP A 58 -18.37 13.43 8.57
CA ASP A 58 -17.80 14.55 9.32
C ASP A 58 -16.37 14.83 8.82
N GLN A 59 -15.61 13.78 8.51
CA GLN A 59 -14.27 13.92 7.92
C GLN A 59 -14.35 14.50 6.49
N GLY A 60 -15.31 14.05 5.71
CA GLY A 60 -15.54 14.60 4.38
C GLY A 60 -15.98 16.07 4.40
N ALA A 61 -16.80 16.44 5.36
CA ALA A 61 -17.28 17.82 5.54
C ALA A 61 -16.17 18.79 5.97
N ARG A 62 -15.11 18.30 6.61
CA ARG A 62 -13.93 19.11 6.98
C ARG A 62 -13.11 19.55 5.78
N ILE A 63 -13.15 18.79 4.68
CA ILE A 63 -12.33 19.08 3.50
C ILE A 63 -12.94 20.22 2.72
N LYS A 64 -12.16 21.29 2.55
CA LYS A 64 -12.51 22.42 1.71
C LYS A 64 -12.67 21.97 0.26
N LYS A 65 -13.84 22.21 -0.29
CA LYS A 65 -14.10 21.95 -1.71
C LYS A 65 -13.20 22.81 -2.59
N PHE A 66 -12.70 22.23 -3.64
CA PHE A 66 -11.91 22.90 -4.66
C PHE A 66 -12.36 22.45 -6.06
N ASP A 67 -12.32 23.39 -7.00
CA ASP A 67 -12.55 23.07 -8.40
C ASP A 67 -11.27 22.56 -9.03
N VAL A 68 -11.35 21.41 -9.72
CA VAL A 68 -10.17 20.80 -10.36
C VAL A 68 -9.86 21.52 -11.66
N THR A 69 -9.15 22.65 -11.56
CA THR A 69 -8.67 23.42 -12.71
C THR A 69 -7.50 22.68 -13.41
N ASP A 70 -7.17 23.11 -14.64
CA ASP A 70 -6.02 22.56 -15.36
C ASP A 70 -4.70 22.78 -14.60
N LYS A 71 -4.58 23.91 -13.88
CA LYS A 71 -3.42 24.20 -13.04
C LYS A 71 -3.32 23.19 -11.89
N ILE A 72 -4.39 22.96 -11.15
CA ILE A 72 -4.42 21.99 -10.04
C ILE A 72 -4.10 20.58 -10.55
N ALA A 73 -4.71 20.15 -11.65
CA ALA A 73 -4.45 18.86 -12.26
C ALA A 73 -2.97 18.73 -12.72
N SER A 74 -2.41 19.81 -13.26
CA SER A 74 -0.99 19.84 -13.67
C SER A 74 -0.05 19.77 -12.48
N ASP A 75 -0.30 20.55 -11.42
CA ASP A 75 0.51 20.53 -10.20
C ASP A 75 0.46 19.15 -9.55
N PHE A 76 -0.71 18.54 -9.47
CA PHE A 76 -0.89 17.16 -8.99
C PHE A 76 -0.15 16.15 -9.86
N PHE A 77 -0.28 16.25 -11.18
CA PHE A 77 0.46 15.40 -12.12
C PHE A 77 1.98 15.51 -11.89
N MET A 78 2.50 16.73 -11.73
CA MET A 78 3.91 16.96 -11.49
C MET A 78 4.39 16.46 -10.12
N MET A 79 3.48 16.31 -9.16
CA MET A 79 3.80 15.74 -7.84
C MET A 79 3.89 14.22 -7.88
N PHE A 80 2.90 13.57 -8.46
CA PHE A 80 2.73 12.13 -8.36
C PHE A 80 3.16 11.35 -9.61
N CYS A 81 2.93 11.88 -10.80
CA CYS A 81 3.06 11.13 -12.05
C CYS A 81 4.43 11.30 -12.72
N ARG A 82 5.53 11.30 -11.96
CA ARG A 82 6.90 11.42 -12.51
C ARG A 82 7.55 10.07 -12.80
N GLY A 83 6.92 8.95 -12.45
CA GLY A 83 7.28 7.61 -12.87
C GLY A 83 6.92 7.35 -14.33
N ARG A 84 6.39 6.17 -14.62
CA ARG A 84 5.88 5.82 -15.96
C ARG A 84 4.72 6.73 -16.33
N LYS A 85 4.84 7.45 -17.44
CA LYS A 85 3.79 8.32 -17.97
C LYS A 85 3.04 7.71 -19.14
N ASP A 86 3.59 6.65 -19.69
CA ASP A 86 3.11 5.92 -20.86
C ASP A 86 2.10 4.82 -20.51
N VAL A 87 1.90 4.55 -19.20
CA VAL A 87 1.03 3.48 -18.73
C VAL A 87 0.43 3.83 -17.37
N TYR A 88 -0.78 3.37 -17.13
CA TYR A 88 -1.47 3.45 -15.84
C TYR A 88 -2.49 2.32 -15.71
N ASP A 89 -2.94 2.09 -14.49
CA ASP A 89 -4.05 1.20 -14.20
C ASP A 89 -5.30 2.01 -13.83
N LEU A 90 -6.46 1.45 -14.12
CA LEU A 90 -7.74 1.90 -13.57
C LEU A 90 -8.31 0.83 -12.65
N ARG A 91 -8.94 1.29 -11.59
CA ARG A 91 -9.75 0.44 -10.74
C ARG A 91 -10.96 -0.07 -11.52
N TYR A 92 -11.39 -1.28 -11.19
CA TYR A 92 -12.64 -1.82 -11.65
C TYR A 92 -13.36 -2.52 -10.49
N THR A 93 -14.68 -2.59 -10.59
CA THR A 93 -15.51 -3.42 -9.72
C THR A 93 -16.20 -4.44 -10.60
N ASN A 94 -16.03 -5.73 -10.28
CA ASN A 94 -16.74 -6.79 -10.98
C ASN A 94 -18.22 -6.76 -10.57
N PRO A 95 -19.17 -6.48 -11.48
CA PRO A 95 -20.56 -6.30 -11.12
C PRO A 95 -21.22 -7.60 -10.60
N LYS A 96 -20.67 -8.77 -10.93
CA LYS A 96 -21.22 -10.06 -10.50
C LYS A 96 -20.72 -10.48 -9.12
N THR A 97 -19.45 -10.26 -8.82
CA THR A 97 -18.81 -10.73 -7.59
C THR A 97 -18.55 -9.63 -6.57
N GLY A 98 -18.68 -8.35 -6.94
CA GLY A 98 -18.29 -7.21 -6.13
C GLY A 98 -16.78 -7.07 -5.93
N LYS A 99 -15.96 -8.00 -6.47
CA LYS A 99 -14.49 -7.93 -6.34
C LYS A 99 -13.96 -6.71 -7.05
N ASN A 100 -13.05 -6.02 -6.38
CA ASN A 100 -12.34 -4.87 -6.90
C ASN A 100 -10.94 -5.28 -7.36
N GLY A 101 -10.37 -4.52 -8.27
CA GLY A 101 -9.00 -4.70 -8.71
C GLY A 101 -8.55 -3.53 -9.58
N TYR A 102 -7.31 -3.61 -10.00
CA TYR A 102 -6.72 -2.67 -10.96
C TYR A 102 -6.33 -3.42 -12.21
N TYR A 103 -6.44 -2.77 -13.36
CA TYR A 103 -5.98 -3.35 -14.62
C TYR A 103 -5.31 -2.33 -15.51
N THR A 104 -4.25 -2.75 -16.13
CA THR A 104 -3.43 -1.94 -17.02
C THR A 104 -4.23 -1.48 -18.23
N GLN A 105 -4.19 -0.19 -18.51
CA GLN A 105 -4.89 0.41 -19.63
C GLN A 105 -4.12 0.24 -20.93
N CYS A 106 -4.80 -0.32 -21.93
CA CYS A 106 -4.26 -0.57 -23.26
C CYS A 106 -5.32 -0.23 -24.30
N PHE A 107 -4.92 0.39 -25.41
CA PHE A 107 -5.84 0.71 -26.52
C PHE A 107 -6.47 -0.55 -27.11
N ASN A 108 -5.71 -1.65 -27.19
CA ASN A 108 -6.16 -2.92 -27.76
C ASN A 108 -6.78 -3.89 -26.74
N ARG A 109 -7.11 -3.40 -25.52
CA ARG A 109 -7.62 -4.25 -24.43
C ARG A 109 -8.86 -5.06 -24.81
N TRP A 110 -9.74 -4.48 -25.62
CA TRP A 110 -11.04 -5.06 -25.99
C TRP A 110 -11.04 -5.66 -27.40
N ASP A 111 -9.91 -5.63 -28.10
CA ASP A 111 -9.78 -6.23 -29.42
C ASP A 111 -9.81 -7.76 -29.35
N ARG A 112 -10.33 -8.39 -30.41
CA ARG A 112 -10.37 -9.86 -30.51
C ARG A 112 -8.97 -10.51 -30.44
N GLY A 113 -7.92 -9.75 -30.74
CA GLY A 113 -6.52 -10.17 -30.63
C GLY A 113 -5.96 -10.16 -29.21
N CYS A 114 -6.60 -9.47 -28.26
CA CYS A 114 -6.08 -9.28 -26.91
C CYS A 114 -5.96 -10.64 -26.18
N HIS A 115 -4.77 -10.97 -25.71
CA HIS A 115 -4.46 -12.22 -25.01
C HIS A 115 -5.20 -12.34 -23.67
N ILE A 116 -5.44 -11.22 -22.98
CA ILE A 116 -6.27 -11.21 -21.76
C ILE A 116 -7.71 -11.63 -22.06
N GLN A 117 -8.26 -11.19 -23.21
CA GLN A 117 -9.62 -11.60 -23.62
C GLN A 117 -9.65 -13.06 -24.06
N LYS A 118 -8.61 -13.54 -24.72
CA LYS A 118 -8.47 -14.95 -25.13
C LYS A 118 -8.20 -15.89 -23.97
N LYS A 119 -7.69 -15.37 -22.83
CA LYS A 119 -7.28 -16.16 -21.66
C LYS A 119 -6.21 -17.22 -22.01
N ASP A 120 -5.31 -16.91 -22.93
CA ASP A 120 -4.28 -17.82 -23.44
C ASP A 120 -2.97 -17.80 -22.63
N GLY A 121 -2.95 -17.08 -21.49
CA GLY A 121 -1.81 -17.02 -20.56
C GLY A 121 -0.69 -16.04 -20.94
N VAL A 122 -0.77 -15.39 -22.10
CA VAL A 122 0.21 -14.37 -22.48
C VAL A 122 -0.01 -13.10 -21.68
N ARG A 123 1.02 -12.66 -20.97
CA ARG A 123 0.97 -11.44 -20.16
C ARG A 123 1.12 -10.19 -21.02
N CYS A 124 0.57 -9.05 -20.57
CA CYS A 124 0.67 -7.78 -21.30
C CYS A 124 2.11 -7.37 -21.61
N LYS A 125 3.08 -7.72 -20.76
CA LYS A 125 4.49 -7.40 -21.01
C LYS A 125 5.07 -8.15 -22.22
N ASP A 126 4.54 -9.33 -22.52
CA ASP A 126 4.99 -10.23 -23.58
C ASP A 126 4.08 -10.13 -24.84
N CYS A 127 3.09 -9.22 -24.83
CA CYS A 127 2.07 -9.08 -25.88
C CYS A 127 2.57 -8.20 -27.03
N GLU A 128 2.56 -8.72 -28.25
CA GLU A 128 2.94 -7.97 -29.46
C GLU A 128 1.96 -6.84 -29.80
N LEU A 129 0.69 -6.98 -29.41
CA LEU A 129 -0.35 -5.98 -29.62
C LEU A 129 -0.39 -4.93 -28.48
N ARG A 130 0.61 -4.91 -27.63
CA ARG A 130 0.68 -3.98 -26.50
C ARG A 130 0.74 -2.53 -26.98
N ALA A 131 -0.27 -1.74 -26.57
CA ALA A 131 -0.37 -0.32 -26.81
C ALA A 131 -0.92 0.37 -25.56
N TYR A 132 -0.06 0.64 -24.60
CA TYR A 132 -0.46 1.24 -23.34
C TYR A 132 -1.05 2.65 -23.54
N LYS A 133 -1.96 3.04 -22.65
CA LYS A 133 -2.52 4.39 -22.64
C LYS A 133 -1.70 5.28 -21.72
N PRO A 134 -1.33 6.49 -22.17
CA PRO A 134 -0.55 7.41 -21.36
C PRO A 134 -1.40 8.06 -20.27
N VAL A 135 -0.74 8.44 -19.16
CA VAL A 135 -1.32 9.31 -18.14
C VAL A 135 -1.51 10.71 -18.70
N THR A 136 -2.71 11.25 -18.63
CA THR A 136 -3.08 12.56 -19.20
C THR A 136 -3.71 13.47 -18.18
N LEU A 137 -3.71 14.79 -18.39
CA LEU A 137 -4.39 15.73 -17.51
C LEU A 137 -5.91 15.49 -17.42
N PRO A 138 -6.64 15.20 -18.52
CA PRO A 138 -8.05 14.83 -18.42
C PRO A 138 -8.30 13.61 -17.53
N LEU A 139 -7.40 12.60 -17.56
CA LEU A 139 -7.48 11.43 -16.70
C LEU A 139 -7.33 11.82 -15.22
N ILE A 140 -6.36 12.67 -14.89
CA ILE A 140 -6.15 13.17 -13.53
C ILE A 140 -7.37 13.99 -13.07
N LYS A 141 -7.91 14.83 -13.93
CA LYS A 141 -9.15 15.59 -13.62
C LYS A 141 -10.33 14.68 -13.34
N ALA A 142 -10.51 13.60 -14.12
CA ALA A 142 -11.56 12.62 -13.88
C ALA A 142 -11.40 11.94 -12.50
N HIS A 143 -10.19 11.51 -12.17
CA HIS A 143 -9.86 10.94 -10.87
C HIS A 143 -10.18 11.90 -9.71
N MET A 144 -9.70 13.15 -9.79
CA MET A 144 -9.89 14.15 -8.73
C MET A 144 -11.34 14.63 -8.61
N ASN A 145 -12.11 14.64 -9.70
CA ASN A 145 -13.55 14.97 -9.67
C ASN A 145 -14.40 13.82 -9.11
N GLY A 146 -13.99 12.58 -9.34
CA GLY A 146 -14.71 11.41 -8.86
C GLY A 146 -16.13 11.32 -9.41
N THR A 147 -16.27 11.17 -10.73
CA THR A 147 -17.56 11.16 -11.42
C THR A 147 -18.19 9.77 -11.51
N ASP A 148 -17.38 8.72 -11.40
CA ASP A 148 -17.88 7.33 -11.44
C ASP A 148 -18.31 6.87 -10.04
N PRO A 149 -19.59 6.56 -9.83
CA PRO A 149 -20.11 6.15 -8.53
C PRO A 149 -19.54 4.80 -8.04
N ASN A 150 -19.01 3.97 -8.95
CA ASN A 150 -18.36 2.70 -8.61
C ASN A 150 -16.85 2.88 -8.37
N GLY A 151 -16.32 4.11 -8.50
CA GLY A 151 -14.90 4.42 -8.36
C GLY A 151 -14.02 3.78 -9.44
N ASN A 152 -14.55 3.57 -10.65
CA ASN A 152 -13.75 3.05 -11.76
C ASN A 152 -12.87 4.14 -12.41
N ASP A 153 -12.95 5.37 -11.93
CA ASP A 153 -12.08 6.49 -12.29
C ASP A 153 -10.87 6.63 -11.35
N VAL A 154 -10.68 5.72 -10.41
CA VAL A 154 -9.48 5.67 -9.58
C VAL A 154 -8.28 5.27 -10.43
N VAL A 155 -7.32 6.18 -10.54
CA VAL A 155 -6.07 5.98 -11.28
C VAL A 155 -5.00 5.41 -10.35
N ALA A 156 -4.29 4.39 -10.82
CA ALA A 156 -3.07 3.90 -10.19
C ALA A 156 -1.89 4.07 -11.15
N ILE A 157 -0.77 4.49 -10.61
CA ILE A 157 0.45 4.83 -11.37
C ILE A 157 1.57 3.83 -11.07
N TYR A 158 2.54 3.76 -11.97
CA TYR A 158 3.77 3.00 -11.83
C TYR A 158 4.93 3.96 -11.49
N PRO A 159 5.34 4.06 -10.21
CA PRO A 159 6.35 5.03 -9.78
C PRO A 159 7.75 4.76 -10.30
N MET A 160 8.04 3.52 -10.67
CA MET A 160 9.37 3.08 -11.08
C MET A 160 9.55 3.15 -12.59
N LEU A 161 10.64 3.76 -13.04
CA LEU A 161 11.03 3.84 -14.45
C LEU A 161 11.80 2.57 -14.88
N GLU A 162 11.88 2.34 -16.19
CA GLU A 162 12.61 1.21 -16.79
C GLU A 162 14.12 1.19 -16.43
N ASN A 163 14.70 2.36 -16.18
CA ASN A 163 16.08 2.49 -15.72
C ASN A 163 16.25 2.37 -14.19
N ASN A 164 15.23 1.80 -13.53
CA ASN A 164 15.21 1.57 -12.08
C ASN A 164 15.28 2.83 -11.21
N LEU A 165 14.88 3.98 -11.74
CA LEU A 165 14.76 5.22 -10.99
C LEU A 165 13.31 5.42 -10.50
N CYS A 166 13.16 6.10 -9.38
CA CYS A 166 11.87 6.53 -8.84
C CYS A 166 11.98 7.93 -8.21
N GLN A 167 10.85 8.58 -8.02
CA GLN A 167 10.80 9.92 -7.44
C GLN A 167 9.95 10.03 -6.18
N LEU A 168 9.44 8.93 -5.73
CA LEU A 168 8.67 8.84 -4.50
C LEU A 168 8.89 7.49 -3.84
N LEU A 169 8.65 7.46 -2.55
CA LEU A 169 8.60 6.27 -1.74
C LEU A 169 7.27 6.27 -1.02
N VAL A 170 6.56 5.15 -1.06
CA VAL A 170 5.28 5.00 -0.36
C VAL A 170 5.34 3.77 0.53
N PHE A 171 4.89 3.91 1.76
CA PHE A 171 4.63 2.81 2.66
C PHE A 171 3.13 2.55 2.66
N ASP A 172 2.75 1.34 2.32
CA ASP A 172 1.37 0.87 2.28
C ASP A 172 1.07 0.09 3.56
N PHE A 173 0.08 0.57 4.30
CA PHE A 173 -0.40 -0.06 5.52
C PHE A 173 -1.85 -0.44 5.31
N ASP A 174 -2.14 -1.71 5.49
CA ASP A 174 -3.46 -2.24 5.23
C ASP A 174 -3.96 -3.06 6.41
N ASN A 175 -5.18 -2.79 6.83
CA ASN A 175 -5.84 -3.56 7.89
C ASN A 175 -6.65 -4.70 7.25
N HIS A 176 -5.96 -5.59 6.55
CA HIS A 176 -6.54 -6.85 6.15
C HIS A 176 -6.58 -7.78 7.36
N ALA A 177 -7.76 -7.98 7.92
CA ALA A 177 -8.01 -9.06 8.85
C ALA A 177 -7.90 -10.39 8.09
N LYS A 178 -6.66 -10.88 7.90
CA LYS A 178 -6.43 -12.24 7.41
C LYS A 178 -7.02 -13.20 8.45
N GLY A 179 -8.13 -13.86 8.11
CA GLY A 179 -8.74 -14.92 8.92
C GLY A 179 -9.63 -14.46 10.09
N ALA A 180 -10.05 -13.22 10.18
CA ALA A 180 -11.13 -12.85 11.08
C ALA A 180 -12.47 -13.27 10.45
N GLU A 181 -13.10 -14.26 11.06
CA GLU A 181 -14.51 -14.57 10.82
C GLU A 181 -15.34 -13.28 10.88
N GLN A 182 -16.41 -13.22 10.11
CA GLN A 182 -17.27 -12.06 9.83
C GLN A 182 -17.82 -11.28 11.05
N GLU A 183 -17.38 -11.56 12.26
CA GLU A 183 -18.10 -11.15 13.49
C GLU A 183 -17.64 -9.84 14.13
N ASP A 184 -16.58 -9.16 13.68
CA ASP A 184 -16.06 -8.00 14.42
C ASP A 184 -15.85 -6.72 13.62
N TYR A 185 -16.87 -6.29 12.87
CA TYR A 185 -16.88 -4.91 12.35
C TYR A 185 -16.95 -3.84 13.45
N ALA A 186 -17.30 -4.23 14.67
CA ALA A 186 -17.35 -3.32 15.83
C ALA A 186 -15.97 -3.10 16.50
N ASN A 187 -15.01 -3.99 16.25
CA ASN A 187 -13.65 -3.93 16.79
C ASN A 187 -12.62 -3.76 15.68
N ILE A 188 -12.77 -2.72 14.86
CA ILE A 188 -11.70 -2.33 13.93
C ILE A 188 -10.49 -1.97 14.78
N ASP A 189 -9.47 -2.81 14.70
CA ASP A 189 -8.20 -2.62 15.41
C ASP A 189 -7.48 -1.39 14.85
N ASP A 190 -7.52 -0.30 15.58
CA ASP A 190 -6.91 0.98 15.19
C ASP A 190 -5.37 1.01 15.39
N ARG A 191 -4.76 -0.10 15.82
CA ARG A 191 -3.30 -0.18 16.03
C ARG A 191 -2.48 0.09 14.77
N TRP A 192 -3.03 -0.13 13.59
CA TRP A 192 -2.39 0.27 12.34
C TRP A 192 -2.11 1.78 12.27
N LYS A 193 -2.94 2.60 12.90
CA LYS A 193 -2.75 4.04 13.02
C LYS A 193 -1.54 4.39 13.89
N GLU A 194 -1.31 3.62 14.94
CA GLU A 194 -0.15 3.78 15.84
C GLU A 194 1.16 3.44 15.10
N GLU A 195 1.17 2.39 14.28
CA GLU A 195 2.32 2.01 13.50
C GLU A 195 2.72 3.11 12.50
N ILE A 196 1.76 3.66 11.77
CA ILE A 196 2.01 4.76 10.83
C ILE A 196 2.45 6.01 11.57
N ASN A 197 1.83 6.36 12.70
CA ASN A 197 2.23 7.51 13.49
C ASN A 197 3.63 7.33 14.09
N ALA A 198 4.06 6.10 14.38
CA ALA A 198 5.45 5.83 14.77
C ALA A 198 6.41 6.19 13.64
N LEU A 199 6.12 5.73 12.41
CA LEU A 199 6.93 6.05 11.24
C LEU A 199 6.92 7.56 10.93
N ARG A 200 5.75 8.20 11.04
CA ARG A 200 5.61 9.66 10.90
C ARG A 200 6.49 10.43 11.90
N ARG A 201 6.52 10.00 13.18
CA ARG A 201 7.38 10.63 14.21
C ARG A 201 8.86 10.53 13.86
N ILE A 202 9.31 9.37 13.38
CA ILE A 202 10.71 9.21 12.94
C ILE A 202 11.01 10.15 11.78
N CYS A 203 10.15 10.22 10.78
CA CYS A 203 10.32 11.15 9.67
C CYS A 203 10.45 12.61 10.20
N LYS A 204 9.55 13.02 11.09
CA LYS A 204 9.57 14.36 11.70
C LYS A 204 10.86 14.64 12.49
N ASN A 205 11.34 13.68 13.26
CA ASN A 205 12.59 13.82 14.04
C ASN A 205 13.83 13.94 13.15
N LEU A 206 13.75 13.48 11.92
CA LEU A 206 14.81 13.56 10.93
C LEU A 206 14.64 14.73 9.96
N ASP A 207 13.67 15.60 10.18
CA ASP A 207 13.32 16.65 9.23
C ASP A 207 12.97 16.09 7.83
N VAL A 208 12.32 14.94 7.79
CA VAL A 208 11.78 14.30 6.59
C VAL A 208 10.28 14.59 6.50
N ASP A 209 9.89 15.35 5.50
CA ASP A 209 8.47 15.58 5.25
C ASP A 209 7.82 14.31 4.69
N ALA A 210 7.01 13.67 5.52
CA ALA A 210 6.19 12.53 5.15
C ALA A 210 4.72 12.87 5.36
N VAL A 211 3.93 12.73 4.32
CA VAL A 211 2.48 12.98 4.38
C VAL A 211 1.72 11.66 4.38
N VAL A 212 0.72 11.57 5.23
CA VAL A 212 -0.09 10.37 5.37
C VAL A 212 -1.45 10.60 4.73
N GLU A 213 -1.80 9.73 3.81
CA GLU A 213 -3.11 9.64 3.19
C GLU A 213 -3.90 8.49 3.82
N ARG A 214 -5.12 8.74 4.26
CA ARG A 214 -6.06 7.66 4.55
C ARG A 214 -6.43 6.99 3.24
N SER A 215 -6.32 5.67 3.15
CA SER A 215 -6.62 4.94 1.92
C SER A 215 -8.07 5.17 1.46
N ARG A 216 -8.33 4.87 0.18
CA ARG A 216 -9.66 5.03 -0.41
C ARG A 216 -10.76 4.27 0.36
N SER A 217 -10.44 3.10 0.91
CA SER A 217 -11.37 2.30 1.70
C SER A 217 -11.59 2.81 3.13
N GLY A 218 -10.71 3.68 3.62
CA GLY A 218 -10.69 4.13 5.01
C GLY A 218 -10.08 3.12 6.00
N ARG A 219 -9.64 1.93 5.53
CA ARG A 219 -9.16 0.82 6.36
C ARG A 219 -7.65 0.69 6.43
N GLY A 220 -6.93 1.57 5.79
CA GLY A 220 -5.49 1.61 5.76
C GLY A 220 -5.00 3.01 5.41
N ALA A 221 -3.72 3.15 5.16
CA ALA A 221 -3.14 4.41 4.75
C ALA A 221 -1.83 4.22 3.98
N HIS A 222 -1.49 5.26 3.25
CA HIS A 222 -0.22 5.39 2.55
C HIS A 222 0.58 6.52 3.17
N LEU A 223 1.83 6.26 3.56
CA LEU A 223 2.77 7.32 3.94
C LEU A 223 3.66 7.62 2.74
N TRP A 224 3.61 8.86 2.28
CA TRP A 224 4.28 9.34 1.07
C TRP A 224 5.51 10.17 1.41
N ILE A 225 6.65 9.87 0.77
CA ILE A 225 7.88 10.66 0.78
C ILE A 225 8.25 10.97 -0.66
N PHE A 226 8.52 12.24 -0.96
CA PHE A 226 8.84 12.70 -2.31
C PHE A 226 10.31 13.07 -2.41
N PHE A 227 10.90 12.81 -3.57
CA PHE A 227 12.28 13.16 -3.86
C PHE A 227 12.37 14.34 -4.82
N LYS A 228 13.38 15.17 -4.67
CA LYS A 228 13.62 16.34 -5.50
C LYS A 228 14.03 15.93 -6.92
N GLU A 229 14.92 14.96 -7.02
CA GLU A 229 15.39 14.32 -8.24
C GLU A 229 14.99 12.86 -8.34
N MET A 230 15.19 12.26 -9.50
CA MET A 230 15.04 10.82 -9.67
C MET A 230 16.20 10.11 -8.98
N ILE A 231 15.89 9.14 -8.14
CA ILE A 231 16.88 8.36 -7.40
C ILE A 231 16.74 6.86 -7.71
N PRO A 232 17.81 6.07 -7.56
CA PRO A 232 17.72 4.61 -7.73
C PRO A 232 16.69 4.02 -6.75
N ALA A 233 15.80 3.17 -7.25
CA ALA A 233 14.79 2.50 -6.42
C ALA A 233 15.44 1.72 -5.26
N ARG A 234 16.60 1.11 -5.49
CA ARG A 234 17.40 0.47 -4.45
C ARG A 234 17.75 1.43 -3.31
N LEU A 235 18.15 2.67 -3.62
CA LEU A 235 18.48 3.68 -2.60
C LEU A 235 17.24 4.10 -1.82
N ALA A 236 16.13 4.38 -2.52
CA ALA A 236 14.85 4.71 -1.90
C ALA A 236 14.38 3.60 -0.95
N ARG A 237 14.45 2.35 -1.38
CA ARG A 237 14.06 1.18 -0.57
C ARG A 237 14.97 0.98 0.64
N LYS A 238 16.29 1.16 0.47
CA LYS A 238 17.24 1.08 1.59
C LYS A 238 16.91 2.13 2.64
N PHE A 239 16.62 3.36 2.23
CA PHE A 239 16.17 4.43 3.12
C PHE A 239 14.85 4.06 3.81
N GLY A 240 13.88 3.53 3.05
CA GLY A 240 12.61 3.10 3.59
C GLY A 240 12.73 2.00 4.66
N PHE A 241 13.56 0.99 4.43
CA PHE A 241 13.80 -0.06 5.43
C PHE A 241 14.50 0.50 6.68
N ALA A 242 15.42 1.45 6.52
CA ALA A 242 16.05 2.12 7.64
C ALA A 242 15.04 2.92 8.49
N LEU A 243 14.07 3.60 7.84
CA LEU A 243 12.98 4.28 8.53
C LEU A 243 12.09 3.30 9.31
N LEU A 244 11.72 2.15 8.73
CA LEU A 244 10.95 1.12 9.42
C LEU A 244 11.71 0.55 10.63
N GLU A 245 13.01 0.27 10.49
CA GLU A 245 13.86 -0.20 11.60
C GLU A 245 13.87 0.82 12.75
N LYS A 246 14.10 2.09 12.43
CA LYS A 246 14.08 3.17 13.43
C LYS A 246 12.71 3.42 14.02
N GLY A 247 11.67 3.31 13.23
CA GLY A 247 10.28 3.40 13.69
C GLY A 247 9.95 2.32 14.71
N ALA A 248 10.30 1.06 14.42
CA ALA A 248 10.09 -0.05 15.33
C ALA A 248 10.87 0.11 16.64
N GLU A 249 12.14 0.54 16.57
CA GLU A 249 12.96 0.82 17.75
C GLU A 249 12.34 1.90 18.65
N SER A 250 11.78 2.97 18.06
CA SER A 250 11.28 4.15 18.79
C SER A 250 10.06 3.87 19.66
N VAL A 251 9.23 2.92 19.28
CA VAL A 251 7.98 2.56 19.98
C VAL A 251 8.00 1.16 20.56
N ASN A 252 9.19 0.54 20.58
CA ASN A 252 9.39 -0.82 21.08
C ASN A 252 8.45 -1.85 20.41
N LEU A 253 8.13 -1.63 19.14
CA LEU A 253 7.35 -2.57 18.33
C LEU A 253 8.25 -3.76 17.96
N LYS A 254 7.75 -4.97 18.15
CA LYS A 254 8.44 -6.18 17.68
C LYS A 254 8.45 -6.27 16.16
N SER A 255 7.39 -5.75 15.51
CA SER A 255 7.23 -5.68 14.06
C SER A 255 6.10 -4.72 13.71
N PHE A 256 6.10 -4.24 12.47
CA PHE A 256 4.95 -3.55 11.87
C PHE A 256 3.98 -4.60 11.33
N LYS A 257 2.91 -4.89 12.06
CA LYS A 257 1.93 -5.93 11.72
C LYS A 257 1.07 -5.56 10.51
N TYR A 258 0.75 -4.27 10.39
CA TYR A 258 -0.14 -3.73 9.36
C TYR A 258 0.61 -3.17 8.14
N TYR A 259 1.93 -3.16 8.19
CA TYR A 259 2.75 -2.83 7.04
C TYR A 259 2.63 -3.95 5.99
N ASP A 260 2.07 -3.62 4.82
CA ASP A 260 1.94 -4.55 3.70
C ASP A 260 3.21 -4.52 2.84
N ARG A 261 3.54 -3.34 2.33
CA ARG A 261 4.67 -3.17 1.41
C ARG A 261 5.14 -1.72 1.31
N MET A 262 6.26 -1.58 0.66
CA MET A 262 6.86 -0.31 0.26
C MET A 262 6.91 -0.24 -1.27
N ILE A 263 6.60 0.90 -1.83
CA ILE A 263 6.62 1.13 -3.29
C ILE A 263 7.68 2.18 -3.60
N PRO A 264 8.66 1.85 -4.47
CA PRO A 264 8.83 0.62 -5.24
C PRO A 264 9.05 -0.63 -4.39
N THR A 265 8.48 -1.78 -4.81
CA THR A 265 8.64 -3.05 -4.08
C THR A 265 9.93 -3.77 -4.42
N GLN A 266 10.64 -3.35 -5.45
CA GLN A 266 11.83 -4.02 -6.00
C GLN A 266 12.91 -3.03 -6.36
N ASP A 267 14.15 -3.47 -6.34
CA ASP A 267 15.34 -2.65 -6.63
C ASP A 267 15.53 -2.43 -8.13
N ALA A 268 15.12 -3.40 -8.94
CA ALA A 268 15.20 -3.36 -10.39
C ALA A 268 13.96 -4.01 -11.04
N LEU A 269 13.55 -3.48 -12.18
CA LEU A 269 12.49 -4.06 -12.99
C LEU A 269 13.04 -5.22 -13.84
N PRO A 270 12.31 -6.35 -13.92
CA PRO A 270 12.62 -7.32 -14.97
C PRO A 270 12.33 -6.70 -16.33
N GLU A 271 12.99 -7.21 -17.37
CA GLU A 271 12.80 -6.74 -18.74
C GLU A 271 11.32 -6.74 -19.14
N GLY A 272 10.84 -5.63 -19.67
CA GLY A 272 9.43 -5.40 -20.02
C GLY A 272 8.47 -5.30 -18.84
N GLY A 273 8.95 -5.39 -17.59
CA GLY A 273 8.14 -5.28 -16.39
C GLY A 273 7.71 -3.84 -16.11
N LEU A 274 6.55 -3.68 -15.49
CA LEU A 274 6.01 -2.37 -15.10
C LEU A 274 6.29 -2.03 -13.62
N GLY A 275 6.52 -3.05 -12.79
CA GLY A 275 6.58 -2.89 -11.33
C GLY A 275 5.20 -2.87 -10.68
N ASN A 276 5.13 -2.41 -9.46
CA ASN A 276 3.88 -2.32 -8.71
C ASN A 276 3.25 -0.95 -8.88
N VAL A 277 1.93 -0.94 -8.87
CA VAL A 277 1.11 0.27 -8.92
C VAL A 277 0.79 0.78 -7.51
N ILE A 278 0.54 2.07 -7.42
CA ILE A 278 -0.07 2.73 -6.28
C ILE A 278 -1.24 3.60 -6.76
N ALA A 279 -2.38 3.48 -6.09
CA ALA A 279 -3.51 4.36 -6.35
C ALA A 279 -3.17 5.80 -5.97
N LEU A 280 -3.59 6.74 -6.80
CA LEU A 280 -3.41 8.16 -6.53
C LEU A 280 -4.33 8.61 -5.38
N PRO A 281 -3.88 9.53 -4.52
CA PRO A 281 -4.71 10.17 -3.51
C PRO A 281 -5.66 11.20 -4.11
N LEU A 282 -6.53 11.76 -3.29
CA LEU A 282 -7.49 12.82 -3.62
C LEU A 282 -8.53 12.41 -4.69
N GLN A 283 -8.94 11.14 -4.68
CA GLN A 283 -10.04 10.68 -5.53
C GLN A 283 -11.36 11.29 -5.05
N GLY A 284 -12.07 11.97 -5.96
CA GLY A 284 -13.17 12.87 -5.60
C GLY A 284 -14.36 12.22 -4.90
N MET A 285 -14.72 10.95 -5.23
CA MET A 285 -15.80 10.27 -4.50
C MET A 285 -15.38 9.88 -3.09
N ALA A 286 -14.14 9.37 -2.94
CA ALA A 286 -13.63 8.97 -1.63
C ALA A 286 -13.43 10.17 -0.70
N LEU A 287 -13.09 11.34 -1.24
CA LEU A 287 -12.98 12.58 -0.45
C LEU A 287 -14.27 12.96 0.26
N LYS A 288 -15.43 12.62 -0.30
CA LYS A 288 -16.75 12.89 0.33
C LYS A 288 -16.93 12.17 1.67
N SER A 289 -16.18 11.09 1.89
CA SER A 289 -16.15 10.34 3.14
C SER A 289 -14.87 10.55 3.94
N GLY A 290 -14.05 11.54 3.57
CA GLY A 290 -12.76 11.79 4.22
C GLY A 290 -11.69 10.75 3.92
N ASN A 291 -11.93 9.89 2.93
CA ASN A 291 -10.98 8.88 2.45
C ASN A 291 -10.21 9.38 1.23
N SER A 292 -9.12 8.72 0.85
CA SER A 292 -8.18 9.20 -0.16
C SER A 292 -7.68 10.62 0.14
N ALA A 293 -7.63 10.97 1.43
CA ALA A 293 -7.37 12.30 1.96
C ALA A 293 -6.14 12.30 2.86
N PHE A 294 -5.36 13.34 2.80
CA PHE A 294 -4.27 13.55 3.74
C PHE A 294 -4.82 13.88 5.13
N VAL A 295 -4.22 13.25 6.14
CA VAL A 295 -4.68 13.31 7.53
C VAL A 295 -3.56 13.72 8.48
N ASP A 296 -3.93 14.39 9.57
CA ASP A 296 -3.03 14.75 10.64
C ASP A 296 -2.67 13.55 11.56
N GLU A 297 -1.90 13.80 12.63
CA GLU A 297 -1.50 12.78 13.60
C GLU A 297 -2.68 12.22 14.41
N ASN A 298 -3.79 12.95 14.47
CA ASN A 298 -5.04 12.55 15.11
C ASN A 298 -6.03 11.91 14.14
N TRP A 299 -5.57 11.64 12.91
CA TRP A 299 -6.37 11.06 11.83
C TRP A 299 -7.52 11.92 11.35
N ASN A 300 -7.49 13.22 11.61
CA ASN A 300 -8.42 14.16 11.02
C ASN A 300 -7.94 14.56 9.61
N ALA A 301 -8.86 14.60 8.67
CA ALA A 301 -8.55 15.12 7.35
C ALA A 301 -8.15 16.60 7.44
N TYR A 302 -7.07 16.97 6.77
CA TYR A 302 -6.70 18.38 6.64
C TYR A 302 -7.80 19.13 5.87
N GLU A 303 -8.10 20.35 6.29
CA GLU A 303 -9.08 21.17 5.60
C GLU A 303 -8.65 21.50 4.16
N ASP A 304 -7.43 21.95 3.97
CA ASP A 304 -6.86 22.29 2.66
C ASP A 304 -5.87 21.21 2.19
N GLN A 305 -6.40 20.24 1.47
CA GLN A 305 -5.65 19.10 0.94
C GLN A 305 -4.55 19.51 -0.05
N LEU A 306 -4.81 20.52 -0.85
CA LEU A 306 -3.85 21.00 -1.85
C LEU A 306 -2.68 21.75 -1.18
N LYS A 307 -2.96 22.47 -0.11
CA LYS A 307 -1.92 23.15 0.67
C LYS A 307 -0.95 22.17 1.29
N VAL A 308 -1.44 21.04 1.80
CA VAL A 308 -0.56 19.97 2.34
C VAL A 308 0.49 19.57 1.31
N LEU A 309 0.09 19.30 0.08
CA LEU A 309 1.01 18.94 -0.99
C LEU A 309 1.96 20.08 -1.38
N ALA A 310 1.44 21.30 -1.42
CA ALA A 310 2.20 22.46 -1.85
C ALA A 310 3.36 22.80 -0.89
N VAL A 311 3.19 22.53 0.42
CA VAL A 311 4.22 22.80 1.44
C VAL A 311 5.13 21.61 1.70
N THR A 312 4.80 20.40 1.22
CA THR A 312 5.59 19.20 1.44
C THR A 312 6.97 19.31 0.77
N ARG A 313 8.00 19.26 1.58
CA ARG A 313 9.40 19.28 1.12
C ARG A 313 9.75 17.97 0.43
N ARG A 314 10.66 18.05 -0.52
CA ARG A 314 11.19 16.88 -1.24
C ARG A 314 12.63 16.65 -0.81
N LEU A 315 12.96 15.40 -0.48
CA LEU A 315 14.32 15.01 -0.12
C LEU A 315 15.23 14.98 -1.35
N THR A 316 16.45 15.43 -1.17
CA THR A 316 17.53 15.24 -2.13
C THR A 316 18.15 13.85 -1.95
N ARG A 317 18.85 13.38 -2.98
CA ARG A 317 19.64 12.15 -2.90
C ARG A 317 20.69 12.25 -1.78
N GLN A 318 21.36 13.38 -1.67
CA GLN A 318 22.41 13.60 -0.67
C GLN A 318 21.87 13.44 0.76
N GLU A 319 20.72 14.05 1.08
CA GLU A 319 20.10 13.89 2.40
C GLU A 319 19.82 12.43 2.73
N ILE A 320 19.34 11.64 1.76
CA ILE A 320 19.10 10.20 1.94
C ILE A 320 20.42 9.47 2.24
N GLU A 321 21.47 9.76 1.49
CA GLU A 321 22.78 9.16 1.68
C GLU A 321 23.38 9.55 3.05
N ASP A 322 23.19 10.79 3.48
CA ASP A 322 23.63 11.28 4.78
C ASP A 322 22.92 10.57 5.94
N TYR A 323 21.59 10.42 5.88
CA TYR A 323 20.84 9.64 6.88
C TYR A 323 21.30 8.19 6.94
N LEU A 324 21.49 7.55 5.79
CA LEU A 324 21.97 6.18 5.75
C LEU A 324 23.39 6.05 6.31
N SER A 325 24.26 7.02 6.06
CA SER A 325 25.61 7.07 6.59
C SER A 325 25.62 7.23 8.10
N LEU A 326 24.74 8.10 8.62
CA LEU A 326 24.57 8.34 10.06
C LEU A 326 24.11 7.07 10.78
N TRP A 327 23.18 6.31 10.19
CA TRP A 327 22.62 5.12 10.83
C TRP A 327 23.47 3.85 10.65
N TYR A 328 24.14 3.77 9.54
CA TYR A 328 25.01 2.64 9.21
C TYR A 328 26.46 3.14 9.12
N SER A 329 27.11 3.33 10.25
CA SER A 329 28.49 3.85 10.39
C SER A 329 29.58 3.04 9.68
N THR A 330 29.28 2.33 8.61
CA THR A 330 30.20 1.62 7.75
C THR A 330 29.88 1.87 6.28
N GLY A 331 30.65 2.80 5.69
CA GLY A 331 31.02 2.82 4.29
C GLY A 331 29.93 2.58 3.25
N PHE A 332 29.06 3.56 3.03
CA PHE A 332 28.40 3.72 1.76
C PHE A 332 29.34 4.56 0.89
N THR A 333 30.18 3.91 0.09
CA THR A 333 30.92 4.64 -0.94
C THR A 333 30.03 4.73 -2.18
N SER A 334 30.03 5.90 -2.81
CA SER A 334 29.31 6.22 -4.04
C SER A 334 29.72 5.35 -5.25
N GLU A 335 30.65 4.45 -5.05
CA GLU A 335 31.21 3.56 -6.08
C GLU A 335 30.46 2.22 -6.23
N ASP A 336 29.46 1.95 -5.40
CA ASP A 336 28.68 0.70 -5.49
C ASP A 336 27.62 0.78 -6.62
N ASN A 337 28.05 1.19 -7.81
CA ASN A 337 27.30 1.09 -9.07
C ASN A 337 27.22 -0.36 -9.61
N GLY A 338 27.63 -1.32 -8.80
CA GLY A 338 27.61 -2.74 -9.15
C GLY A 338 26.18 -3.28 -9.17
N THR A 339 25.87 -4.01 -10.21
CA THR A 339 24.67 -4.81 -10.43
C THR A 339 24.48 -5.94 -9.39
N ASP A 340 25.40 -6.06 -8.43
CA ASP A 340 25.39 -7.11 -7.41
C ASP A 340 24.43 -6.74 -6.28
N ALA A 341 23.38 -7.52 -6.15
CA ALA A 341 22.50 -7.45 -5.01
C ALA A 341 23.30 -7.69 -3.70
N PRO A 342 22.95 -7.05 -2.57
CA PRO A 342 23.68 -7.19 -1.31
C PRO A 342 23.85 -8.65 -0.81
N TRP A 343 23.06 -9.57 -1.36
CA TRP A 343 23.11 -11.01 -1.09
C TRP A 343 24.04 -11.81 -1.99
N ASP A 344 24.57 -11.23 -3.06
CA ASP A 344 25.49 -11.92 -4.00
C ASP A 344 26.96 -11.81 -3.57
N LYS A 345 27.29 -10.94 -2.62
CA LYS A 345 28.62 -10.93 -1.99
C LYS A 345 28.61 -11.92 -0.84
N ASN A 346 29.50 -12.89 -0.88
CA ASN A 346 29.81 -13.78 0.25
C ASN A 346 29.96 -12.94 1.52
N SER A 347 28.86 -12.75 2.24
CA SER A 347 28.84 -11.98 3.48
C SER A 347 29.30 -12.87 4.63
N GLU A 348 30.57 -13.26 4.58
CA GLU A 348 31.21 -13.90 5.73
C GLU A 348 31.22 -12.93 6.91
N PHE A 349 30.87 -13.42 8.08
CA PHE A 349 31.01 -12.64 9.29
C PHE A 349 32.47 -12.31 9.49
N GLU A 350 32.80 -11.06 9.79
CA GLU A 350 34.17 -10.68 10.11
C GLU A 350 34.71 -11.53 11.29
N ALA A 351 35.94 -11.93 11.19
CA ALA A 351 36.60 -12.71 12.25
C ALA A 351 36.47 -11.99 13.60
N GLY A 352 36.01 -12.68 14.62
CA GLY A 352 35.77 -12.12 15.95
C GLY A 352 34.46 -11.37 16.16
N SER A 353 33.61 -11.23 15.14
CA SER A 353 32.27 -10.61 15.27
C SER A 353 31.27 -11.49 16.03
N VAL A 354 31.58 -12.77 16.17
CA VAL A 354 30.84 -13.76 16.95
C VAL A 354 31.79 -14.39 17.98
N LYS A 355 31.41 -14.34 19.25
CA LYS A 355 32.16 -14.97 20.34
C LYS A 355 31.40 -16.18 20.86
N GLY A 356 32.03 -17.35 20.85
CA GLY A 356 31.42 -18.60 21.31
C GLY A 356 30.54 -19.29 20.29
N VAL A 357 29.58 -20.06 20.75
CA VAL A 357 28.67 -20.87 19.93
C VAL A 357 27.36 -20.12 19.77
N VAL A 358 26.92 -19.91 18.55
CA VAL A 358 25.58 -19.40 18.23
C VAL A 358 24.61 -20.58 18.25
N ARG A 359 23.63 -20.53 19.13
CA ARG A 359 22.56 -21.52 19.16
C ARG A 359 21.44 -21.09 18.23
N ILE A 360 21.09 -21.99 17.30
CA ILE A 360 19.97 -21.80 16.39
C ILE A 360 18.93 -22.86 16.71
N VAL A 361 17.68 -22.43 16.91
CA VAL A 361 16.54 -23.33 17.14
C VAL A 361 15.57 -23.11 16.02
N LEU A 362 15.25 -24.20 15.32
CA LEU A 362 14.18 -24.25 14.31
C LEU A 362 12.91 -24.75 15.00
N ALA A 363 11.90 -23.91 15.07
CA ALA A 363 10.58 -24.25 15.57
C ALA A 363 9.54 -23.74 14.55
N ASP A 364 8.49 -23.06 14.99
CA ASP A 364 7.57 -22.28 14.12
C ASP A 364 8.32 -21.18 13.35
N ARG A 365 9.44 -20.73 13.90
CA ARG A 365 10.37 -19.74 13.31
C ARG A 365 11.82 -20.14 13.62
N ILE A 366 12.74 -19.48 12.96
CA ILE A 366 14.17 -19.61 13.27
C ILE A 366 14.52 -18.68 14.42
N TYR A 367 14.86 -19.22 15.57
CA TYR A 367 15.33 -18.46 16.74
C TYR A 367 16.85 -18.52 16.80
N ILE A 368 17.49 -17.36 16.90
CA ILE A 368 18.95 -17.26 16.95
C ILE A 368 19.34 -16.57 18.26
N ASP A 369 20.08 -17.30 19.09
CA ASP A 369 20.68 -16.71 20.29
C ASP A 369 21.83 -15.78 19.87
N SER A 370 21.55 -14.50 19.95
CA SER A 370 22.49 -13.46 19.53
C SER A 370 23.38 -12.92 20.66
N THR A 371 23.40 -13.58 21.84
CA THR A 371 24.11 -13.10 23.04
C THR A 371 25.61 -12.94 22.78
N GLY A 372 26.21 -13.87 22.03
CA GLY A 372 27.64 -13.83 21.66
C GLY A 372 28.00 -13.01 20.42
N MET A 373 27.02 -12.33 19.82
CA MET A 373 27.20 -11.60 18.57
C MET A 373 27.45 -10.11 18.81
N SER A 374 28.38 -9.54 18.06
CA SER A 374 28.58 -8.09 18.02
C SER A 374 27.36 -7.40 17.41
N ASN A 375 27.15 -6.11 17.70
CA ASN A 375 26.05 -5.35 17.10
C ASN A 375 26.15 -5.32 15.56
N LYS A 376 27.33 -5.39 15.00
CA LYS A 376 27.57 -5.49 13.56
C LYS A 376 27.09 -6.84 13.02
N ALA A 377 27.43 -7.94 13.68
CA ALA A 377 26.98 -9.28 13.30
C ALA A 377 25.45 -9.44 13.42
N LYS A 378 24.84 -8.89 14.48
CA LYS A 378 23.37 -8.88 14.64
C LYS A 378 22.67 -8.14 13.50
N ARG A 379 23.20 -7.00 13.09
CA ARG A 379 22.67 -6.24 11.95
C ARG A 379 22.84 -6.99 10.64
N GLN A 380 24.01 -7.62 10.43
CA GLN A 380 24.29 -8.42 9.25
C GLN A 380 23.33 -9.63 9.15
N LEU A 381 23.11 -10.32 10.27
CA LEU A 381 22.16 -11.43 10.34
C LEU A 381 20.72 -11.00 10.03
N ARG A 382 20.26 -9.88 10.60
CA ARG A 382 18.93 -9.31 10.28
C ARG A 382 18.80 -8.98 8.79
N ARG A 383 19.83 -8.42 8.18
CA ARG A 383 19.89 -8.17 6.73
C ARG A 383 19.71 -9.44 5.92
N MET A 384 20.46 -10.50 6.26
CA MET A 384 20.36 -11.79 5.59
C MET A 384 18.95 -12.37 5.72
N ALA A 385 18.35 -12.32 6.91
CA ALA A 385 17.01 -12.82 7.16
C ALA A 385 15.93 -11.99 6.43
N THR A 386 16.12 -10.69 6.30
CA THR A 386 15.14 -9.79 5.64
C THR A 386 15.17 -9.93 4.12
N PHE A 387 16.27 -10.35 3.51
CA PHE A 387 16.44 -10.35 2.06
C PHE A 387 16.52 -11.75 1.43
N SER A 388 16.66 -12.80 2.21
CA SER A 388 17.00 -14.13 1.66
C SER A 388 15.78 -14.96 1.22
N ASN A 389 14.56 -14.53 1.45
CA ASN A 389 13.39 -15.30 1.03
C ASN A 389 12.78 -14.78 -0.28
N LYS A 390 13.52 -14.95 -1.38
CA LYS A 390 13.01 -14.71 -2.74
C LYS A 390 11.72 -15.47 -3.02
N GLN A 391 11.63 -16.69 -2.49
CA GLN A 391 10.49 -17.57 -2.66
C GLN A 391 9.25 -17.04 -1.92
N TYR A 392 9.42 -16.53 -0.70
CA TYR A 392 8.33 -15.92 0.06
C TYR A 392 7.68 -14.75 -0.70
N PHE A 393 8.48 -13.83 -1.20
CA PHE A 393 7.97 -12.68 -1.95
C PHE A 393 7.40 -13.08 -3.33
N GLN A 394 7.95 -14.11 -3.97
CA GLN A 394 7.40 -14.65 -5.21
C GLN A 394 6.07 -15.37 -4.95
N ASN A 395 5.97 -16.12 -3.89
CA ASN A 395 4.74 -16.83 -3.52
C ASN A 395 3.65 -15.84 -3.09
N GLN A 396 4.00 -14.80 -2.33
CA GLN A 396 3.07 -13.73 -1.96
C GLN A 396 2.57 -12.94 -3.18
N ALA A 397 3.45 -12.67 -4.16
CA ALA A 397 3.07 -12.01 -5.40
C ALA A 397 2.19 -12.88 -6.32
N MET A 398 2.23 -14.20 -6.15
CA MET A 398 1.44 -15.17 -6.93
C MET A 398 0.22 -15.71 -6.17
N ASP A 399 -0.06 -15.18 -4.98
CA ASP A 399 -1.15 -15.63 -4.08
C ASP A 399 -1.06 -17.14 -3.78
N MET A 400 0.16 -17.66 -3.69
CA MET A 400 0.41 -19.06 -3.34
C MET A 400 0.51 -19.21 -1.82
N PRO A 401 0.11 -20.36 -1.26
CA PRO A 401 0.20 -20.59 0.18
C PRO A 401 1.59 -20.30 0.72
N ASN A 402 1.66 -19.56 1.82
CA ASN A 402 2.91 -19.32 2.52
C ASN A 402 3.42 -20.61 3.12
N TYR A 403 4.67 -20.98 2.82
CA TYR A 403 5.32 -22.16 3.39
C TYR A 403 5.63 -22.04 4.90
N ASP A 404 5.32 -20.91 5.52
CA ASP A 404 5.51 -20.68 6.94
C ASP A 404 4.37 -21.22 7.81
N GLU A 405 3.38 -21.88 7.21
CA GLU A 405 2.32 -22.59 7.94
C GLU A 405 2.59 -24.10 8.09
N SER A 406 3.80 -24.57 7.76
CA SER A 406 4.19 -25.97 7.92
C SER A 406 5.28 -26.17 8.97
#